data_54a898c0b61f1a5162c00c1e993b9c43
#
_entry.id   54a898c0b61f1a5162c00c1e993b9c43
#
_cell.length_a   1.000
_cell.length_b   1.000
_cell.length_c   1.000
_cell.angle_alpha   90.00
_cell.angle_beta   90.00
_cell.angle_gamma   90.00
#
_symmetry.space_group_name_H-M   'P 1'
#
loop_
_entity.id
_entity.type
_entity.pdbx_description
1 polymer ?
#
loop_
_entity_poly.entity_id
_entity_poly.type
_entity_poly.pdbx_seq_one_letter_code
_entity_poly.pdbx_strand_id
1 'polypeptide(L)'
;MNIDHTHDARALSWVATANDPATDFPLQNLPFCRFRRTGTLEPFRVGVGIGDQILDLTGWDITDMNALMGRPGGERLALRHRLFDTLKAGAPEIDLLPQADAEYTLPCRIGDYTDFYTGIHHARAVGRLFRPDNPLLPNYQWVPIGYHGRSSSIVVSGTPLRRPSGQVKP
;
A
#
# COMPACT_ATOMS: atom_id res chain seq x y z
N MET A 1 -17.61 -5.66 1.79
CA MET A 1 -16.99 -5.72 0.45
C MET A 1 -17.63 -6.90 -0.26
N ASN A 2 -18.24 -6.71 -1.42
CA ASN A 2 -18.81 -7.82 -2.17
C ASN A 2 -17.70 -8.46 -3.01
N ILE A 3 -17.59 -9.78 -2.94
CA ILE A 3 -16.72 -10.56 -3.83
C ILE A 3 -17.34 -10.57 -5.23
N ASP A 4 -16.57 -10.26 -6.25
CA ASP A 4 -16.98 -10.23 -7.65
C ASP A 4 -15.97 -10.95 -8.56
N HIS A 5 -16.14 -10.86 -9.88
CA HIS A 5 -15.28 -11.52 -10.86
C HIS A 5 -13.80 -11.15 -10.77
N THR A 6 -13.45 -9.97 -10.21
CA THR A 6 -12.05 -9.56 -10.04
C THR A 6 -11.31 -10.32 -8.94
N HIS A 7 -12.02 -11.15 -8.18
CA HIS A 7 -11.47 -11.99 -7.12
C HIS A 7 -11.34 -13.47 -7.55
N ASP A 8 -11.69 -13.84 -8.80
CA ASP A 8 -11.51 -15.22 -9.27
C ASP A 8 -10.01 -15.58 -9.30
N ALA A 9 -9.61 -16.50 -8.43
CA ALA A 9 -8.22 -16.95 -8.31
C ALA A 9 -7.70 -17.66 -9.58
N ARG A 10 -8.59 -18.06 -10.50
CA ARG A 10 -8.22 -18.71 -11.78
C ARG A 10 -8.02 -17.72 -12.92
N ALA A 11 -8.40 -16.45 -12.70
CA ALA A 11 -8.20 -15.42 -13.72
C ALA A 11 -6.71 -15.14 -13.90
N LEU A 12 -6.24 -15.19 -15.14
CA LEU A 12 -4.87 -14.94 -15.53
C LEU A 12 -4.73 -13.57 -16.22
N SER A 13 -3.53 -13.02 -16.15
CA SER A 13 -3.13 -11.81 -16.88
C SER A 13 -2.41 -12.17 -18.17
N TRP A 14 -2.41 -11.25 -19.16
CA TRP A 14 -1.50 -11.31 -20.28
C TRP A 14 -0.06 -10.91 -19.88
N VAL A 15 0.13 -10.27 -18.73
CA VAL A 15 1.45 -10.03 -18.13
C VAL A 15 1.93 -11.33 -17.49
N ALA A 16 2.88 -12.00 -18.11
CA ALA A 16 3.30 -13.35 -17.73
C ALA A 16 3.75 -13.45 -16.25
N THR A 17 4.51 -12.46 -15.76
CA THR A 17 5.03 -12.41 -14.39
C THR A 17 3.94 -12.23 -13.33
N ALA A 18 2.76 -11.74 -13.71
CA ALA A 18 1.61 -11.65 -12.81
C ALA A 18 0.95 -13.00 -12.52
N ASN A 19 1.29 -14.05 -13.29
CA ASN A 19 0.77 -15.40 -13.13
C ASN A 19 1.72 -16.31 -12.34
N ASP A 20 2.87 -15.81 -11.92
CA ASP A 20 3.79 -16.54 -11.05
C ASP A 20 3.16 -16.68 -9.65
N PRO A 21 3.04 -17.91 -9.09
CA PRO A 21 2.50 -18.13 -7.75
C PRO A 21 3.27 -17.39 -6.64
N ALA A 22 4.52 -17.00 -6.87
CA ALA A 22 5.36 -16.27 -5.92
C ALA A 22 5.22 -14.74 -6.03
N THR A 23 4.45 -14.21 -7.01
CA THR A 23 4.30 -12.77 -7.16
C THR A 23 3.39 -12.16 -6.09
N ASP A 24 3.77 -11.00 -5.58
CA ASP A 24 2.90 -10.16 -4.74
C ASP A 24 1.88 -9.33 -5.56
N PHE A 25 2.03 -9.31 -6.88
CA PHE A 25 1.25 -8.47 -7.80
C PHE A 25 0.47 -9.26 -8.85
N PRO A 26 -0.35 -10.27 -8.44
CA PRO A 26 -1.23 -10.97 -9.37
C PRO A 26 -2.36 -10.05 -9.85
N LEU A 27 -3.09 -10.49 -10.87
CA LEU A 27 -4.24 -9.76 -11.42
C LEU A 27 -5.31 -9.42 -10.36
N GLN A 28 -5.45 -10.22 -9.32
CA GLN A 28 -6.38 -10.03 -8.21
C GLN A 28 -5.91 -8.94 -7.23
N ASN A 29 -4.60 -8.65 -7.18
CA ASN A 29 -4.01 -7.62 -6.33
C ASN A 29 -3.30 -6.57 -7.19
N LEU A 30 -3.97 -5.47 -7.46
CA LEU A 30 -3.54 -4.36 -8.31
C LEU A 30 -3.20 -3.14 -7.42
N PRO A 31 -2.04 -3.11 -6.75
CA PRO A 31 -1.68 -2.03 -5.84
C PRO A 31 -1.34 -0.76 -6.60
N PHE A 32 -1.81 0.36 -6.08
CA PHE A 32 -1.46 1.67 -6.60
C PHE A 32 -0.09 2.12 -6.09
N CYS A 33 0.63 2.85 -6.94
CA CYS A 33 1.92 3.46 -6.61
C CYS A 33 2.02 4.89 -7.17
N ARG A 34 3.03 5.62 -6.71
CA ARG A 34 3.51 6.83 -7.39
C ARG A 34 4.95 6.58 -7.82
N PHE A 35 5.19 6.75 -9.11
CA PHE A 35 6.45 6.41 -9.74
C PHE A 35 6.85 7.44 -10.81
N ARG A 36 8.12 7.42 -11.17
CA ARG A 36 8.68 8.03 -12.38
C ARG A 36 9.77 7.13 -12.95
N ARG A 37 10.23 7.39 -14.16
CA ARG A 37 11.38 6.66 -14.70
C ARG A 37 12.64 7.01 -13.91
N THR A 38 13.42 6.00 -13.57
CA THR A 38 14.70 6.15 -12.87
C THR A 38 15.63 7.06 -13.68
N GLY A 39 16.30 7.97 -12.98
CA GLY A 39 17.26 8.90 -13.58
C GLY A 39 16.65 10.07 -14.35
N THR A 40 15.34 10.26 -14.30
CA THR A 40 14.67 11.41 -14.92
C THR A 40 14.21 12.45 -13.88
N LEU A 41 13.90 13.66 -14.34
CA LEU A 41 13.30 14.72 -13.53
C LEU A 41 11.80 14.90 -13.84
N GLU A 42 11.18 13.93 -14.53
CA GLU A 42 9.75 13.97 -14.80
C GLU A 42 8.91 13.93 -13.49
N PRO A 43 7.70 14.50 -13.50
CA PRO A 43 6.82 14.42 -12.34
C PRO A 43 6.47 12.97 -11.98
N PHE A 44 6.33 12.68 -10.68
CA PHE A 44 5.79 11.40 -10.25
C PHE A 44 4.33 11.25 -10.70
N ARG A 45 4.02 10.12 -11.33
CA ARG A 45 2.71 9.74 -11.84
C ARG A 45 2.08 8.67 -10.97
N VAL A 46 0.76 8.50 -11.09
CA VAL A 46 0.05 7.39 -10.47
C VAL A 46 0.09 6.18 -11.40
N GLY A 47 0.37 5.03 -10.85
CA GLY A 47 0.37 3.76 -11.57
C GLY A 47 -0.22 2.62 -10.75
N VAL A 48 -0.34 1.47 -11.40
CA VAL A 48 -0.77 0.19 -10.80
C VAL A 48 0.27 -0.87 -11.09
N GLY A 49 0.71 -1.57 -10.04
CA GLY A 49 1.62 -2.71 -10.16
C GLY A 49 0.88 -3.96 -10.65
N ILE A 50 1.51 -4.68 -11.57
CA ILE A 50 1.07 -5.97 -12.11
C ILE A 50 2.29 -6.83 -12.47
N GLY A 51 2.50 -7.96 -11.79
CA GLY A 51 3.72 -8.73 -11.94
C GLY A 51 4.95 -7.86 -11.69
N ASP A 52 5.90 -7.83 -12.61
CA ASP A 52 7.09 -6.98 -12.60
C ASP A 52 6.91 -5.66 -13.37
N GLN A 53 5.68 -5.30 -13.72
CA GLN A 53 5.34 -4.14 -14.55
C GLN A 53 4.50 -3.12 -13.79
N ILE A 54 4.41 -1.90 -14.35
CA ILE A 54 3.56 -0.81 -13.90
C ILE A 54 2.71 -0.33 -15.08
N LEU A 55 1.40 -0.27 -14.87
CA LEU A 55 0.47 0.44 -15.74
C LEU A 55 0.41 1.91 -15.33
N ASP A 56 0.79 2.81 -16.23
CA ASP A 56 0.65 4.27 -16.04
C ASP A 56 -0.82 4.71 -16.18
N LEU A 57 -1.34 5.42 -15.18
CA LEU A 57 -2.73 5.87 -15.15
C LEU A 57 -2.92 7.32 -15.60
N THR A 58 -1.90 7.98 -16.13
CA THR A 58 -2.01 9.36 -16.62
C THR A 58 -3.09 9.50 -17.68
N GLY A 59 -3.15 8.55 -18.63
CA GLY A 59 -4.20 8.49 -19.66
C GLY A 59 -5.59 8.08 -19.15
N TRP A 60 -5.76 7.82 -17.85
CA TRP A 60 -7.01 7.40 -17.22
C TRP A 60 -7.63 8.50 -16.35
N ASP A 61 -7.13 9.72 -16.46
CA ASP A 61 -7.55 10.88 -15.65
C ASP A 61 -7.33 10.65 -14.13
N ILE A 62 -6.23 9.96 -13.78
CA ILE A 62 -5.84 9.68 -12.42
C ILE A 62 -4.42 10.21 -12.19
N THR A 63 -4.34 11.41 -11.62
CA THR A 63 -3.07 12.12 -11.43
C THR A 63 -2.72 12.35 -9.95
N ASP A 64 -3.67 12.16 -9.04
CA ASP A 64 -3.49 12.37 -7.59
C ASP A 64 -4.12 11.25 -6.77
N MET A 65 -3.33 10.60 -5.92
CA MET A 65 -3.79 9.48 -5.08
C MET A 65 -4.78 9.90 -4.00
N ASN A 66 -4.63 11.09 -3.42
CA ASN A 66 -5.57 11.57 -2.40
C ASN A 66 -6.94 11.84 -3.02
N ALA A 67 -6.97 12.40 -4.24
CA ALA A 67 -8.21 12.59 -4.99
C ALA A 67 -8.85 11.23 -5.34
N LEU A 68 -8.06 10.24 -5.78
CA LEU A 68 -8.55 8.89 -6.06
C LEU A 68 -9.15 8.23 -4.81
N MET A 69 -8.46 8.31 -3.68
CA MET A 69 -8.95 7.75 -2.40
C MET A 69 -10.25 8.42 -1.94
N GLY A 70 -10.43 9.70 -2.25
CA GLY A 70 -11.64 10.47 -1.93
C GLY A 70 -12.83 10.19 -2.86
N ARG A 71 -12.67 9.46 -3.97
CA ARG A 71 -13.78 9.14 -4.88
C ARG A 71 -14.82 8.24 -4.21
N PRO A 72 -16.09 8.34 -4.60
CA PRO A 72 -17.14 7.42 -4.16
C PRO A 72 -16.76 5.95 -4.36
N GLY A 73 -17.23 5.07 -3.46
CA GLY A 73 -16.91 3.63 -3.51
C GLY A 73 -17.26 2.97 -4.85
N GLY A 74 -18.38 3.37 -5.47
CA GLY A 74 -18.79 2.88 -6.79
C GLY A 74 -17.81 3.23 -7.91
N GLU A 75 -17.26 4.45 -7.89
CA GLU A 75 -16.25 4.86 -8.89
C GLU A 75 -14.93 4.10 -8.71
N ARG A 76 -14.51 3.89 -7.47
CA ARG A 76 -13.31 3.09 -7.17
C ARG A 76 -13.49 1.63 -7.58
N LEU A 77 -14.68 1.07 -7.40
CA LEU A 77 -15.02 -0.27 -7.87
C LEU A 77 -15.02 -0.34 -9.39
N ALA A 78 -15.63 0.62 -10.08
CA ALA A 78 -15.62 0.70 -11.54
C ALA A 78 -14.20 0.80 -12.11
N LEU A 79 -13.31 1.58 -11.44
CA LEU A 79 -11.90 1.63 -11.79
C LEU A 79 -11.23 0.26 -11.64
N ARG A 80 -11.48 -0.46 -10.52
CA ARG A 80 -10.95 -1.80 -10.31
C ARG A 80 -11.37 -2.77 -11.42
N HIS A 81 -12.66 -2.75 -11.80
CA HIS A 81 -13.18 -3.57 -12.91
C HIS A 81 -12.47 -3.23 -14.22
N ARG A 82 -12.35 -1.95 -14.54
CA ARG A 82 -11.67 -1.50 -15.75
C ARG A 82 -10.20 -1.93 -15.78
N LEU A 83 -9.46 -1.80 -14.67
CA LEU A 83 -8.07 -2.24 -14.55
C LEU A 83 -7.94 -3.75 -14.76
N PHE A 84 -8.78 -4.52 -14.09
CA PHE A 84 -8.83 -5.97 -14.22
C PHE A 84 -9.11 -6.39 -15.67
N ASP A 85 -10.13 -5.81 -16.30
CA ASP A 85 -10.52 -6.12 -17.68
C ASP A 85 -9.45 -5.74 -18.71
N THR A 86 -8.68 -4.69 -18.44
CA THR A 86 -7.55 -4.27 -19.29
C THR A 86 -6.34 -5.21 -19.17
N LEU A 87 -6.12 -5.79 -17.99
CA LEU A 87 -4.93 -6.58 -17.70
C LEU A 87 -5.14 -8.09 -17.73
N LYS A 88 -6.39 -8.57 -17.85
CA LYS A 88 -6.69 -10.01 -17.94
C LYS A 88 -6.24 -10.62 -19.27
N ALA A 89 -5.98 -11.92 -19.26
CA ALA A 89 -5.64 -12.69 -20.44
C ALA A 89 -6.72 -12.52 -21.55
N GLY A 90 -6.26 -12.35 -22.80
CA GLY A 90 -7.11 -12.12 -23.95
C GLY A 90 -7.53 -10.67 -24.16
N ALA A 91 -7.22 -9.74 -23.25
CA ALA A 91 -7.35 -8.31 -23.52
C ALA A 91 -6.20 -7.83 -24.43
N PRO A 92 -6.41 -6.72 -25.18
CA PRO A 92 -5.33 -6.10 -25.95
C PRO A 92 -4.16 -5.68 -25.04
N GLU A 93 -2.95 -6.01 -25.43
CA GLU A 93 -1.76 -5.56 -24.72
C GLU A 93 -1.57 -4.05 -24.88
N ILE A 94 -1.13 -3.41 -23.82
CA ILE A 94 -0.85 -1.98 -23.77
C ILE A 94 0.55 -1.74 -23.19
N ASP A 95 1.09 -0.56 -23.39
CA ASP A 95 2.42 -0.21 -22.88
C ASP A 95 2.45 -0.23 -21.36
N LEU A 96 3.43 -0.92 -20.81
CA LEU A 96 3.75 -0.97 -19.40
C LEU A 96 5.19 -0.53 -19.18
N LEU A 97 5.52 -0.10 -17.96
CA LEU A 97 6.88 0.20 -17.54
C LEU A 97 7.39 -0.91 -16.61
N PRO A 98 8.58 -1.48 -16.86
CA PRO A 98 9.19 -2.39 -15.91
C PRO A 98 9.39 -1.74 -14.53
N GLN A 99 9.06 -2.44 -13.46
CA GLN A 99 9.28 -1.94 -12.09
C GLN A 99 10.75 -1.64 -11.80
N ALA A 100 11.66 -2.38 -12.42
CA ALA A 100 13.10 -2.16 -12.31
C ALA A 100 13.57 -0.80 -12.88
N ASP A 101 12.81 -0.21 -13.79
CA ASP A 101 13.08 1.08 -14.40
C ASP A 101 12.38 2.24 -13.68
N ALA A 102 11.73 1.97 -12.54
CA ALA A 102 10.95 2.94 -11.79
C ALA A 102 11.64 3.40 -10.52
N GLU A 103 11.55 4.70 -10.27
CA GLU A 103 11.80 5.32 -8.96
C GLU A 103 10.46 5.62 -8.30
N TYR A 104 10.31 5.24 -7.04
CA TYR A 104 9.06 5.40 -6.28
C TYR A 104 9.13 6.56 -5.29
N THR A 105 7.97 7.11 -4.98
CA THR A 105 7.79 8.05 -3.86
C THR A 105 6.62 7.61 -2.98
N LEU A 106 6.38 8.30 -1.87
CA LEU A 106 5.19 8.02 -1.05
C LEU A 106 3.94 8.06 -1.92
N PRO A 107 3.06 7.06 -1.80
CA PRO A 107 1.93 6.92 -2.73
C PRO A 107 0.90 8.05 -2.58
N CYS A 108 0.83 8.69 -1.43
CA CYS A 108 -0.10 9.78 -1.16
C CYS A 108 0.49 10.80 -0.20
N ARG A 109 -0.18 11.95 -0.05
CA ARG A 109 0.09 12.88 1.05
C ARG A 109 -0.54 12.31 2.32
N ILE A 110 0.31 12.07 3.33
CA ILE A 110 -0.10 11.49 4.61
C ILE A 110 -0.37 12.63 5.58
N GLY A 111 -1.63 12.78 6.02
CA GLY A 111 -2.02 13.77 7.03
C GLY A 111 -1.77 13.26 8.44
N ASP A 112 -2.33 12.09 8.73
CA ASP A 112 -2.31 11.47 10.03
C ASP A 112 -1.97 9.99 9.95
N TYR A 113 -1.61 9.42 11.10
CA TYR A 113 -1.24 8.03 11.24
C TYR A 113 -1.83 7.46 12.53
N THR A 114 -2.56 6.37 12.42
CA THR A 114 -3.09 5.64 13.57
C THR A 114 -2.35 4.33 13.73
N ASP A 115 -1.90 4.02 14.93
CA ASP A 115 -1.19 2.79 15.29
C ASP A 115 -1.90 2.07 16.43
N PHE A 116 -1.63 0.76 16.57
CA PHE A 116 -2.31 -0.11 17.52
C PHE A 116 -1.35 -1.04 18.23
N TYR A 117 -1.51 -1.19 19.54
CA TYR A 117 -0.83 -2.22 20.32
C TYR A 117 -1.58 -3.56 20.23
N THR A 118 -1.48 -4.26 19.09
CA THR A 118 -2.20 -5.53 18.88
C THR A 118 -1.50 -6.74 19.52
N GLY A 119 -0.17 -6.67 19.74
CA GLY A 119 0.58 -7.72 20.40
C GLY A 119 0.48 -7.61 21.93
N ILE A 120 -0.19 -8.56 22.60
CA ILE A 120 -0.41 -8.53 24.07
C ILE A 120 0.90 -8.48 24.88
N HIS A 121 1.94 -9.16 24.43
CA HIS A 121 3.23 -9.15 25.11
C HIS A 121 3.88 -7.77 25.11
N HIS A 122 3.85 -7.10 23.96
CA HIS A 122 4.34 -5.73 23.81
C HIS A 122 3.49 -4.74 24.62
N ALA A 123 2.16 -4.80 24.47
CA ALA A 123 1.25 -3.96 25.25
C ALA A 123 1.42 -4.09 26.75
N ARG A 124 1.62 -5.33 27.25
CA ARG A 124 1.90 -5.59 28.68
C ARG A 124 3.25 -5.05 29.12
N ALA A 125 4.30 -5.20 28.31
CA ALA A 125 5.62 -4.69 28.61
C ALA A 125 5.62 -3.16 28.71
N VAL A 126 5.04 -2.47 27.76
CA VAL A 126 4.89 -1.01 27.79
C VAL A 126 3.97 -0.57 28.95
N GLY A 127 2.83 -1.27 29.13
CA GLY A 127 1.89 -0.97 30.20
C GLY A 127 2.51 -1.02 31.60
N ARG A 128 3.43 -1.96 31.85
CA ARG A 128 4.15 -2.07 33.13
C ARG A 128 5.00 -0.86 33.48
N LEU A 129 5.47 -0.11 32.48
CA LEU A 129 6.25 1.11 32.70
C LEU A 129 5.38 2.23 33.30
N PHE A 130 4.10 2.25 33.00
CA PHE A 130 3.15 3.30 33.44
C PHE A 130 2.18 2.83 34.51
N ARG A 131 1.87 1.54 34.56
CA ARG A 131 0.87 0.91 35.44
C ARG A 131 1.38 -0.47 35.89
N PRO A 132 2.37 -0.54 36.81
CA PRO A 132 3.01 -1.80 37.18
C PRO A 132 2.03 -2.88 37.62
N ASP A 133 1.02 -2.51 38.43
CA ASP A 133 0.06 -3.44 39.03
C ASP A 133 -1.08 -3.83 38.08
N ASN A 134 -1.40 -2.98 37.10
CA ASN A 134 -2.44 -3.23 36.12
C ASN A 134 -2.01 -2.77 34.70
N PRO A 135 -1.09 -3.49 34.05
CA PRO A 135 -0.48 -3.07 32.81
C PRO A 135 -1.42 -3.04 31.61
N LEU A 136 -2.49 -3.81 31.63
CA LEU A 136 -3.48 -3.85 30.56
C LEU A 136 -4.85 -3.43 31.07
N LEU A 137 -5.53 -2.60 30.27
CA LEU A 137 -6.91 -2.22 30.56
C LEU A 137 -7.83 -3.47 30.41
N PRO A 138 -8.94 -3.54 31.18
CA PRO A 138 -9.83 -4.72 31.17
C PRO A 138 -10.39 -5.10 29.80
N ASN A 139 -10.61 -4.09 28.91
CA ASN A 139 -11.13 -4.30 27.57
C ASN A 139 -10.08 -4.59 26.51
N TYR A 140 -8.77 -4.62 26.87
CA TYR A 140 -7.70 -4.76 25.91
C TYR A 140 -7.84 -6.02 25.04
N GLN A 141 -8.25 -7.15 25.59
CA GLN A 141 -8.34 -8.39 24.83
C GLN A 141 -9.46 -8.39 23.77
N TRP A 142 -10.38 -7.42 23.85
CA TRP A 142 -11.46 -7.25 22.88
C TRP A 142 -11.23 -6.08 21.94
N VAL A 143 -10.57 -5.03 22.43
CA VAL A 143 -10.27 -3.81 21.67
C VAL A 143 -8.83 -3.39 22.00
N PRO A 144 -7.88 -3.56 21.06
CA PRO A 144 -6.49 -3.16 21.28
C PRO A 144 -6.40 -1.64 21.43
N ILE A 145 -5.36 -1.18 22.13
CA ILE A 145 -5.09 0.25 22.30
C ILE A 145 -4.67 0.83 20.96
N GLY A 146 -5.44 1.79 20.46
CA GLY A 146 -5.09 2.64 19.34
C GLY A 146 -4.53 3.98 19.82
N TYR A 147 -3.61 4.57 19.09
CA TYR A 147 -3.06 5.88 19.37
C TYR A 147 -2.72 6.65 18.10
N HIS A 148 -2.67 7.97 18.22
CA HIS A 148 -2.23 8.83 17.14
C HIS A 148 -0.70 8.73 17.00
N GLY A 149 -0.26 8.14 15.90
CA GLY A 149 1.15 7.89 15.62
C GLY A 149 1.82 9.06 14.91
N ARG A 150 3.09 8.87 14.58
CA ARG A 150 3.91 9.88 13.90
C ARG A 150 4.00 9.59 12.39
N SER A 151 3.29 10.38 11.58
CA SER A 151 3.33 10.27 10.11
C SER A 151 4.63 10.79 9.49
N SER A 152 5.34 11.71 10.16
CA SER A 152 6.53 12.38 9.61
C SER A 152 7.73 11.47 9.35
N SER A 153 7.75 10.25 9.89
CA SER A 153 8.82 9.27 9.69
C SER A 153 8.46 8.14 8.71
N ILE A 154 7.32 8.23 8.02
CA ILE A 154 6.95 7.29 6.97
C ILE A 154 7.77 7.62 5.72
N VAL A 155 8.53 6.64 5.24
CA VAL A 155 9.43 6.77 4.09
C VAL A 155 9.21 5.61 3.12
N VAL A 156 9.72 5.73 1.90
CA VAL A 156 9.65 4.67 0.89
C VAL A 156 10.52 3.48 1.32
N SER A 157 10.08 2.28 1.00
CA SER A 157 10.85 1.05 1.23
C SER A 157 12.25 1.14 0.64
N GLY A 158 13.24 0.56 1.34
CA GLY A 158 14.64 0.64 0.95
C GLY A 158 15.38 1.91 1.42
N THR A 159 14.67 2.90 1.99
CA THR A 159 15.33 4.06 2.59
C THR A 159 16.17 3.63 3.81
N PRO A 160 17.48 3.93 3.85
CA PRO A 160 18.31 3.56 4.98
C PRO A 160 17.91 4.32 6.24
N LEU A 161 17.72 3.59 7.33
CA LEU A 161 17.41 4.15 8.65
C LEU A 161 18.65 4.09 9.54
N ARG A 162 19.01 5.25 10.11
CA ARG A 162 20.06 5.30 11.13
C ARG A 162 19.44 5.01 12.49
N ARG A 163 20.07 4.12 13.27
CA ARG A 163 19.67 3.91 14.67
C ARG A 163 19.75 5.24 15.43
N PRO A 164 18.67 5.67 16.09
CA PRO A 164 18.72 6.91 16.89
C PRO A 164 19.64 6.78 18.07
N SER A 165 20.30 7.88 18.44
CA SER A 165 20.98 8.05 19.72
C SER A 165 20.02 8.70 20.71
N GLY A 166 20.01 8.24 21.94
CA GLY A 166 19.17 8.77 23.00
C GLY A 166 19.92 8.93 24.30
N GLN A 167 19.37 9.74 25.18
CA GLN A 167 19.83 9.88 26.55
C GLN A 167 18.78 9.29 27.49
N VAL A 168 19.23 8.57 28.49
CA VAL A 168 18.38 8.11 29.59
C VAL A 168 18.56 9.11 30.74
N LYS A 169 17.46 9.64 31.24
CA LYS A 169 17.52 10.44 32.47
C LYS A 169 17.90 9.52 33.63
N PRO A 170 18.97 9.83 34.40
CA PRO A 170 19.36 9.06 35.57
C PRO A 170 18.28 9.08 36.65
#